data_c1dbc235b6394f2feb48cba7d841cb1c
#
_entry.id   c1dbc235b6394f2feb48cba7d841cb1c
#
_cell.length_a   1.000
_cell.length_b   1.000
_cell.length_c   1.000
_cell.angle_alpha   90.00
_cell.angle_beta   90.00
_cell.angle_gamma   90.00
#
_symmetry.space_group_name_H-M   'P 1'
#
loop_
_entity.id
_entity.type
_entity.pdbx_description
1 polymer ?
#
loop_
_entity_poly.entity_id
_entity_poly.type
_entity_poly.pdbx_seq_one_letter_code
_entity_poly.pdbx_strand_id
1 'polypeptide(L)'
;MISAQNPKFNFIFLGQSVLRYQVPLEIFHVINGIYENKYPELKPANKQLVGKIEKEHSLFFNGEDSDKMVKHNYLPTNVLMWFESMFKHYLNWNKVKEYKLHFNSVWVNQMFEHEYNPV
;
A
#
# COMPACT_ATOMS: atom_id res chain seq x y z
N MET A 1 -2.93 -11.49 -16.00
CA MET A 1 -1.66 -11.09 -15.36
C MET A 1 -1.39 -9.61 -15.62
N ILE A 2 -1.03 -8.87 -14.60
CA ILE A 2 -0.77 -7.44 -14.72
C ILE A 2 0.67 -7.24 -15.16
N SER A 3 0.85 -6.52 -16.26
CA SER A 3 2.20 -6.21 -16.76
C SER A 3 2.78 -5.04 -15.97
N ALA A 4 4.03 -5.20 -15.54
CA ALA A 4 4.82 -4.13 -14.94
C ALA A 4 5.69 -3.38 -15.92
N GLN A 5 5.81 -3.87 -17.17
CA GLN A 5 6.77 -3.33 -18.13
C GLN A 5 6.40 -1.95 -18.65
N ASN A 6 5.10 -1.66 -18.76
CA ASN A 6 4.60 -0.38 -19.24
C ASN A 6 3.51 0.15 -18.31
N PRO A 7 3.87 0.54 -17.08
CA PRO A 7 2.89 1.08 -16.15
C PRO A 7 2.39 2.44 -16.62
N LYS A 8 1.12 2.74 -16.32
CA LYS A 8 0.59 4.09 -16.50
C LYS A 8 0.98 4.92 -15.27
N PHE A 9 1.70 6.00 -15.50
CA PHE A 9 2.15 6.85 -14.42
C PHE A 9 2.19 8.32 -14.85
N ASN A 10 2.27 9.20 -13.87
CA ASN A 10 2.52 10.62 -14.07
C ASN A 10 3.78 11.02 -13.31
N PHE A 11 4.55 11.92 -13.89
CA PHE A 11 5.74 12.48 -13.26
C PHE A 11 5.39 13.83 -12.65
N ILE A 12 5.70 13.99 -11.36
CA ILE A 12 5.49 15.23 -10.62
C ILE A 12 6.82 15.64 -10.01
N PHE A 13 7.28 16.84 -10.35
CA PHE A 13 8.55 17.35 -9.85
C PHE A 13 8.29 18.26 -8.64
N LEU A 14 8.72 17.81 -7.45
CA LEU A 14 8.59 18.56 -6.19
C LEU A 14 9.94 18.69 -5.49
N GLY A 15 11.04 18.85 -6.25
CA GLY A 15 12.41 18.83 -5.72
C GLY A 15 12.97 17.43 -5.54
N GLN A 16 12.10 16.42 -5.38
CA GLN A 16 12.43 15.00 -5.40
C GLN A 16 11.57 14.30 -6.44
N SER A 17 12.01 13.14 -6.91
CA SER A 17 11.22 12.37 -7.87
C SER A 17 9.97 11.81 -7.20
N VAL A 18 8.82 12.17 -7.76
CA VAL A 18 7.52 11.59 -7.35
C VAL A 18 6.87 11.05 -8.61
N LEU A 19 6.59 9.75 -8.61
CA LEU A 19 5.85 9.11 -9.68
C LEU A 19 4.47 8.73 -9.16
N ARG A 20 3.46 9.07 -9.93
CA ARG A 20 2.07 8.74 -9.60
C ARG A 20 1.58 7.67 -10.56
N TYR A 21 1.18 6.54 -10.02
CA TYR A 21 0.71 5.41 -10.80
C TYR A 21 -0.80 5.30 -10.73
N GLN A 22 -1.40 4.93 -11.85
CA GLN A 22 -2.81 4.60 -11.88
C GLN A 22 -2.98 3.14 -11.48
N VAL A 23 -3.81 2.90 -10.46
CA VAL A 23 -4.13 1.54 -10.03
C VAL A 23 -5.05 0.90 -11.05
N PRO A 24 -4.71 -0.28 -11.61
CA PRO A 24 -5.64 -1.01 -12.48
C PRO A 24 -6.95 -1.33 -11.76
N LEU A 25 -8.07 -1.25 -12.46
CA LEU A 25 -9.38 -1.51 -11.87
C LEU A 25 -9.46 -2.88 -11.21
N GLU A 26 -8.84 -3.90 -11.79
CA GLU A 26 -8.85 -5.25 -11.21
C GLU A 26 -8.14 -5.30 -9.86
N ILE A 27 -7.05 -4.55 -9.70
CA ILE A 27 -6.34 -4.45 -8.42
C ILE A 27 -7.18 -3.68 -7.41
N PHE A 28 -7.75 -2.55 -7.83
CA PHE A 28 -8.62 -1.76 -6.98
C PHE A 28 -9.81 -2.57 -6.46
N HIS A 29 -10.48 -3.31 -7.34
CA HIS A 29 -11.64 -4.12 -6.94
C HIS A 29 -11.27 -5.24 -5.98
N VAL A 30 -10.09 -5.85 -6.14
CA VAL A 30 -9.64 -6.87 -5.21
C VAL A 30 -9.40 -6.27 -3.82
N ILE A 31 -8.67 -5.15 -3.75
CA ILE A 31 -8.39 -4.51 -2.47
C ILE A 31 -9.67 -4.03 -1.79
N ASN A 32 -10.53 -3.37 -2.54
CA ASN A 32 -11.80 -2.86 -2.01
C ASN A 32 -12.71 -3.99 -1.54
N GLY A 33 -12.75 -5.09 -2.30
CA GLY A 33 -13.52 -6.27 -1.90
C GLY A 33 -13.01 -6.91 -0.63
N ILE A 34 -11.70 -6.98 -0.43
CA ILE A 34 -11.10 -7.47 0.81
C ILE A 34 -11.52 -6.57 1.97
N TYR A 35 -11.40 -5.26 1.81
CA TYR A 35 -11.77 -4.33 2.86
C TYR A 35 -13.25 -4.47 3.24
N GLU A 36 -14.15 -4.50 2.26
CA GLU A 36 -15.59 -4.61 2.51
C GLU A 36 -15.98 -5.95 3.14
N ASN A 37 -15.40 -7.05 2.65
CA ASN A 37 -15.79 -8.39 3.08
C ASN A 37 -15.11 -8.82 4.39
N LYS A 38 -13.93 -8.30 4.67
CA LYS A 38 -13.14 -8.69 5.85
C LYS A 38 -13.12 -7.61 6.93
N TYR A 39 -13.78 -6.50 6.72
CA TYR A 39 -13.72 -5.35 7.62
C TYR A 39 -13.82 -5.71 9.10
N PRO A 40 -14.76 -6.55 9.55
CA PRO A 40 -14.87 -6.86 10.98
C PRO A 40 -13.69 -7.67 11.53
N GLU A 41 -12.94 -8.36 10.66
CA GLU A 41 -11.81 -9.20 11.04
C GLU A 41 -10.48 -8.48 10.95
N LEU A 42 -10.43 -7.34 10.24
CA LEU A 42 -9.19 -6.61 10.04
C LEU A 42 -8.75 -5.92 11.32
N LYS A 43 -7.45 -6.00 11.58
CA LYS A 43 -6.88 -5.35 12.77
C LYS A 43 -6.78 -3.85 12.56
N PRO A 44 -7.22 -3.03 13.53
CA PRO A 44 -7.04 -1.59 13.42
C PRO A 44 -5.55 -1.24 13.45
N ALA A 45 -5.18 -0.27 12.62
CA ALA A 45 -3.81 0.24 12.51
C ALA A 45 -3.67 1.67 13.02
N ASN A 46 -4.78 2.33 13.35
CA ASN A 46 -4.80 3.74 13.73
C ASN A 46 -3.98 4.07 14.97
N LYS A 47 -3.74 3.10 15.85
CA LYS A 47 -2.90 3.30 17.04
C LYS A 47 -1.41 3.35 16.73
N GLN A 48 -1.01 2.91 15.54
CA GLN A 48 0.39 2.87 15.12
C GLN A 48 0.73 3.97 14.12
N LEU A 49 -0.27 4.66 13.61
CA LEU A 49 -0.11 5.67 12.57
C LEU A 49 -0.35 7.05 13.15
N VAL A 50 0.32 8.04 12.56
CA VAL A 50 0.15 9.44 12.94
C VAL A 50 -1.00 10.02 12.14
N GLY A 51 -1.81 10.85 12.80
CA GLY A 51 -2.96 11.51 12.16
C GLY A 51 -4.24 11.24 12.91
N LYS A 52 -5.35 11.72 12.35
CA LYS A 52 -6.67 11.56 12.92
C LYS A 52 -7.57 10.84 11.93
N ILE A 53 -7.48 9.52 11.90
CA ILE A 53 -8.31 8.66 11.05
C ILE A 53 -8.83 7.52 11.92
N GLU A 54 -10.15 7.38 12.02
CA GLU A 54 -10.75 6.33 12.84
C GLU A 54 -10.69 4.96 12.18
N LYS A 55 -10.88 4.90 10.86
CA LYS A 55 -10.92 3.65 10.12
C LYS A 55 -9.64 3.41 9.33
N GLU A 56 -8.62 2.99 10.05
CA GLU A 56 -7.36 2.50 9.48
C GLU A 56 -7.21 1.04 9.85
N HIS A 57 -7.13 0.18 8.84
CA HIS A 57 -7.08 -1.27 9.04
C HIS A 57 -5.94 -1.89 8.26
N SER A 58 -5.27 -2.84 8.87
CA SER A 58 -4.14 -3.52 8.25
C SER A 58 -4.61 -4.62 7.31
N LEU A 59 -4.04 -4.63 6.11
CA LEU A 59 -4.23 -5.68 5.11
C LEU A 59 -3.06 -6.65 5.06
N PHE A 60 -1.90 -6.22 5.50
CA PHE A 60 -0.68 -7.01 5.46
C PHE A 60 0.29 -6.48 6.52
N PHE A 61 0.89 -7.38 7.27
CA PHE A 61 1.96 -7.03 8.19
C PHE A 61 2.97 -8.17 8.24
N ASN A 62 4.23 -7.86 8.00
CA ASN A 62 5.34 -8.80 8.02
C ASN A 62 6.50 -8.31 8.88
N GLY A 63 6.24 -7.39 9.79
CA GLY A 63 7.23 -6.93 10.75
C GLY A 63 7.41 -7.90 11.90
N GLU A 64 8.24 -7.53 12.87
CA GLU A 64 8.44 -8.31 14.08
C GLU A 64 7.18 -8.24 14.95
N ASP A 65 6.95 -9.31 15.72
CA ASP A 65 5.88 -9.33 16.70
C ASP A 65 6.02 -8.16 17.66
N SER A 66 4.88 -7.51 17.90
CA SER A 66 4.77 -6.47 18.89
C SER A 66 3.44 -6.64 19.63
N ASP A 67 3.28 -5.94 20.75
CA ASP A 67 2.00 -5.92 21.47
C ASP A 67 0.87 -5.34 20.61
N LYS A 68 1.21 -4.70 19.49
CA LYS A 68 0.25 -3.99 18.66
C LYS A 68 -0.20 -4.80 17.45
N MET A 69 0.66 -5.67 16.90
CA MET A 69 0.31 -6.37 15.66
C MET A 69 1.15 -7.63 15.45
N VAL A 70 0.52 -8.66 14.94
CA VAL A 70 1.18 -9.91 14.54
C VAL A 70 1.16 -10.05 13.02
N LYS A 71 2.05 -10.85 12.49
CA LYS A 71 2.14 -11.11 11.05
C LYS A 71 0.82 -11.62 10.49
N HIS A 72 0.39 -11.05 9.39
CA HIS A 72 -0.79 -11.48 8.66
C HIS A 72 -0.75 -11.00 7.23
N ASN A 73 -1.52 -11.64 6.37
CA ASN A 73 -1.64 -11.26 4.97
C ASN A 73 -3.04 -11.57 4.45
N TYR A 74 -3.77 -10.53 4.08
CA TYR A 74 -5.06 -10.65 3.38
C TYR A 74 -4.95 -10.36 1.89
N LEU A 75 -3.75 -9.97 1.40
CA LEU A 75 -3.57 -9.58 0.02
C LEU A 75 -3.16 -10.77 -0.83
N PRO A 76 -3.82 -10.99 -1.98
CA PRO A 76 -3.39 -12.03 -2.91
C PRO A 76 -2.08 -11.68 -3.60
N THR A 77 -1.40 -12.71 -4.09
CA THR A 77 -0.08 -12.56 -4.71
C THR A 77 -0.06 -11.57 -5.87
N ASN A 78 -1.10 -11.54 -6.70
CA ASN A 78 -1.14 -10.62 -7.83
C ASN A 78 -1.15 -9.15 -7.40
N VAL A 79 -1.79 -8.84 -6.28
CA VAL A 79 -1.79 -7.48 -5.73
C VAL A 79 -0.39 -7.11 -5.24
N LEU A 80 0.24 -8.00 -4.48
CA LEU A 80 1.61 -7.77 -3.99
C LEU A 80 2.59 -7.64 -5.15
N MET A 81 2.45 -8.46 -6.20
CA MET A 81 3.29 -8.37 -7.38
C MET A 81 3.11 -7.05 -8.12
N TRP A 82 1.90 -6.51 -8.17
CA TRP A 82 1.67 -5.21 -8.79
C TRP A 82 2.39 -4.12 -8.01
N PHE A 83 2.26 -4.07 -6.69
CA PHE A 83 2.99 -3.08 -5.87
C PHE A 83 4.50 -3.22 -6.06
N GLU A 84 5.01 -4.44 -5.99
CA GLU A 84 6.44 -4.69 -6.19
C GLU A 84 6.91 -4.16 -7.53
N SER A 85 6.13 -4.38 -8.58
CA SER A 85 6.44 -3.90 -9.93
C SER A 85 6.50 -2.38 -10.00
N MET A 86 5.59 -1.68 -9.31
CA MET A 86 5.60 -0.23 -9.27
C MET A 86 6.81 0.31 -8.50
N PHE A 87 7.16 -0.33 -7.39
CA PHE A 87 8.35 0.04 -6.63
C PHE A 87 9.63 -0.17 -7.44
N LYS A 88 9.73 -1.28 -8.15
CA LYS A 88 10.88 -1.54 -9.04
C LYS A 88 10.97 -0.51 -10.15
N HIS A 89 9.83 -0.15 -10.75
CA HIS A 89 9.80 0.90 -11.78
C HIS A 89 10.30 2.23 -11.20
N TYR A 90 9.84 2.60 -10.01
CA TYR A 90 10.27 3.83 -9.34
C TYR A 90 11.77 3.83 -9.06
N LEU A 91 12.30 2.71 -8.56
CA LEU A 91 13.74 2.61 -8.28
C LEU A 91 14.56 2.69 -9.56
N ASN A 92 14.12 2.02 -10.62
CA ASN A 92 14.80 2.09 -11.91
C ASN A 92 14.75 3.50 -12.52
N TRP A 93 13.61 4.19 -12.37
CA TRP A 93 13.48 5.58 -12.80
C TRP A 93 14.50 6.48 -12.11
N ASN A 94 14.75 6.24 -10.83
CA ASN A 94 15.71 6.99 -10.02
C ASN A 94 17.13 6.42 -10.13
N LYS A 95 17.38 5.49 -11.05
CA LYS A 95 18.69 4.90 -11.33
C LYS A 95 19.31 4.16 -10.14
N VAL A 96 18.46 3.62 -9.26
CA VAL A 96 18.90 2.73 -8.20
C VAL A 96 19.11 1.34 -8.80
N LYS A 97 20.32 0.82 -8.75
CA LYS A 97 20.68 -0.41 -9.46
C LYS A 97 20.67 -1.65 -8.60
N GLU A 98 21.00 -1.51 -7.32
CA GLU A 98 21.07 -2.63 -6.39
C GLU A 98 20.14 -2.39 -5.22
N TYR A 99 19.19 -3.30 -5.01
CA TYR A 99 18.22 -3.19 -3.93
C TYR A 99 17.58 -4.53 -3.64
N LYS A 100 17.05 -4.65 -2.44
CA LYS A 100 16.11 -5.71 -2.06
C LYS A 100 14.82 -5.05 -1.63
N LEU A 101 13.71 -5.59 -2.09
CA LEU A 101 12.37 -5.13 -1.71
C LEU A 101 11.69 -6.20 -0.88
N HIS A 102 11.10 -5.79 0.22
CA HIS A 102 10.16 -6.64 0.93
C HIS A 102 9.03 -5.77 1.49
N PHE A 103 7.85 -6.36 1.58
CA PHE A 103 6.72 -5.68 2.20
C PHE A 103 6.81 -5.78 3.70
N ASN A 104 6.64 -4.67 4.37
CA ASN A 104 6.54 -4.62 5.81
C ASN A 104 5.09 -4.52 6.25
N SER A 105 4.36 -3.56 5.70
CA SER A 105 2.96 -3.34 6.05
C SER A 105 2.20 -2.70 4.91
N VAL A 106 0.92 -3.03 4.84
CA VAL A 106 -0.05 -2.39 3.96
C VAL A 106 -1.33 -2.19 4.76
N TRP A 107 -1.87 -0.99 4.71
CA TRP A 107 -3.12 -0.70 5.40
C TRP A 107 -4.05 0.11 4.52
N VAL A 108 -5.32 0.13 4.90
CA VAL A 108 -6.35 0.91 4.22
C VAL A 108 -6.88 1.96 5.19
N ASN A 109 -7.07 3.18 4.66
CA ASN A 109 -7.66 4.28 5.37
C ASN A 109 -9.01 4.64 4.75
N GLN A 110 -10.02 4.77 5.59
CA GLN A 110 -11.28 5.36 5.19
C GLN A 110 -11.45 6.67 5.95
N MET A 111 -11.28 7.78 5.24
CA MET A 111 -11.28 9.11 5.85
C MET A 111 -12.64 9.76 5.75
N PHE A 112 -13.08 10.33 6.86
CA PHE A 112 -14.28 11.13 6.93
C PHE A 112 -13.91 12.61 7.05
N GLU A 113 -14.91 13.49 6.94
CA GLU A 113 -14.72 14.93 7.11
C GLU A 113 -14.03 15.23 8.44
N HIS A 114 -13.10 16.17 8.44
CA HIS A 114 -12.30 16.59 9.59
C HIS A 114 -11.25 15.58 10.06
N GLU A 115 -11.11 14.44 9.40
CA GLU A 115 -9.99 13.55 9.64
C GLU A 115 -8.82 13.92 8.74
N TYR A 116 -7.61 13.60 9.16
CA TYR A 116 -6.42 13.92 8.38
C TYR A 116 -5.33 12.86 8.56
N ASN A 117 -4.49 12.77 7.53
CA ASN A 117 -3.29 11.95 7.54
C ASN A 117 -2.10 12.88 7.25
N PRO A 118 -1.17 13.06 8.19
CA PRO A 118 -0.02 13.94 7.96
C PRO A 118 0.90 13.38 6.88
N VAL A 119 1.44 14.28 6.11
CA VAL A 119 2.37 13.94 5.03
C VAL A 119 3.79 13.87 5.55
#